data_f2351445bf4a9f840fea37e7c7a326be
#
_entry.id   f2351445bf4a9f840fea37e7c7a326be
#
_cell.length_a   1.000
_cell.length_b   1.000
_cell.length_c   1.000
_cell.angle_alpha   90.00
_cell.angle_beta   90.00
_cell.angle_gamma   90.00
#
_symmetry.space_group_name_H-M   'P 1'
#
loop_
_entity.id
_entity.type
_entity.pdbx_description
1 polymer ?
#
loop_
_entity_poly.entity_id
_entity_poly.type
_entity_poly.pdbx_seq_one_letter_code
_entity_poly.pdbx_strand_id
1 'polypeptide(L)'
;MVKNDIYTDIAKRTDGDIYIGIVGPVRTGKSTFIKRFMEQLVIPNIESDFRRERAVDELPQSAAGKTIMTTEPKFIPEEAAEVVVGENARFNVRLIDCVGYIVPSSIGYIENEAPRMVMTPWFSEEVPFNMAAEVGTRKVITEHSTIGLVITTDGSISDIPRSEYEESEQRVISELKSINKPFVVLLNCVDPKSSKTAELCASMSEKYGTPVMPVNCLDLNGEDIENILKQVLFSFPVKEINISMPKWITELPKGHWLKNEIFDTIREAAKDVKTVRDARGIVDKVRRCEAVSYTHLTLPTNSRV
;
A
#
# COMPACT_ATOMS: atom_id res chain seq x y z
N MET A 1 -11.52 4.67 -16.56
CA MET A 1 -11.92 3.81 -15.42
C MET A 1 -12.93 4.60 -14.61
N VAL A 2 -14.11 4.05 -14.36
CA VAL A 2 -15.14 4.68 -13.52
C VAL A 2 -14.67 4.59 -12.07
N LYS A 3 -14.91 5.63 -11.25
CA LYS A 3 -14.47 5.67 -9.84
C LYS A 3 -14.81 4.40 -9.04
N ASN A 4 -15.96 3.79 -9.32
CA ASN A 4 -16.42 2.59 -8.61
C ASN A 4 -15.63 1.30 -8.91
N ASP A 5 -14.88 1.25 -10.03
CA ASP A 5 -14.16 0.03 -10.42
C ASP A 5 -12.98 -0.28 -9.49
N ILE A 6 -12.33 0.74 -8.92
CA ILE A 6 -11.13 0.56 -8.08
C ILE A 6 -11.48 -0.11 -6.76
N TYR A 7 -12.50 0.38 -6.08
CA TYR A 7 -12.95 -0.19 -4.82
C TYR A 7 -13.47 -1.61 -4.99
N THR A 8 -14.22 -1.84 -6.06
CA THR A 8 -14.71 -3.18 -6.43
C THR A 8 -13.56 -4.14 -6.74
N ASP A 9 -12.53 -3.68 -7.43
CA ASP A 9 -11.36 -4.49 -7.75
C ASP A 9 -10.54 -4.85 -6.51
N ILE A 10 -10.30 -3.89 -5.61
CA ILE A 10 -9.60 -4.16 -4.36
C ILE A 10 -10.41 -5.12 -3.49
N ALA A 11 -11.73 -4.89 -3.35
CA ALA A 11 -12.61 -5.77 -2.58
C ALA A 11 -12.58 -7.22 -3.11
N LYS A 12 -12.64 -7.42 -4.42
CA LYS A 12 -12.53 -8.76 -5.02
C LYS A 12 -11.19 -9.44 -4.76
N ARG A 13 -10.09 -8.69 -4.64
CA ARG A 13 -8.75 -9.23 -4.40
C ARG A 13 -8.49 -9.56 -2.94
N THR A 14 -9.25 -8.97 -2.04
CA THR A 14 -9.15 -9.13 -0.60
C THR A 14 -10.33 -9.90 0.01
N ASP A 15 -11.14 -10.57 -0.85
CA ASP A 15 -12.34 -11.30 -0.43
C ASP A 15 -13.34 -10.45 0.37
N GLY A 16 -13.38 -9.15 0.08
CA GLY A 16 -14.26 -8.18 0.74
C GLY A 16 -13.68 -7.53 1.99
N ASP A 17 -12.52 -7.99 2.48
CA ASP A 17 -11.88 -7.45 3.68
C ASP A 17 -10.61 -6.69 3.35
N ILE A 18 -10.64 -5.37 3.51
CA ILE A 18 -9.51 -4.47 3.25
C ILE A 18 -8.86 -4.09 4.58
N TYR A 19 -7.89 -4.87 5.02
CA TYR A 19 -7.12 -4.58 6.22
C TYR A 19 -5.80 -3.93 5.85
N ILE A 20 -5.69 -2.62 6.14
CA ILE A 20 -4.57 -1.78 5.74
C ILE A 20 -3.61 -1.62 6.91
N GLY A 21 -2.44 -2.24 6.83
CA GLY A 21 -1.36 -2.03 7.79
C GLY A 21 -0.61 -0.74 7.49
N ILE A 22 -0.71 0.24 8.39
CA ILE A 22 0.02 1.51 8.29
C ILE A 22 1.33 1.36 9.01
N VAL A 23 2.40 1.17 8.26
CA VAL A 23 3.73 0.82 8.78
C VAL A 23 4.78 1.86 8.38
N GLY A 24 5.95 1.79 8.98
CA GLY A 24 7.02 2.73 8.69
C GLY A 24 7.75 3.18 9.95
N PRO A 25 8.76 4.05 9.84
CA PRO A 25 9.45 4.60 11.00
C PRO A 25 8.52 5.38 11.93
N VAL A 26 8.90 5.54 13.17
CA VAL A 26 8.16 6.40 14.11
C VAL A 26 8.14 7.84 13.63
N ARG A 27 7.10 8.61 14.02
CA ARG A 27 6.94 10.06 13.74
C ARG A 27 6.88 10.46 12.27
N THR A 28 6.48 9.55 11.40
CA THR A 28 6.29 9.82 9.97
C THR A 28 4.87 10.28 9.60
N GLY A 29 3.97 10.42 10.59
CA GLY A 29 2.59 10.86 10.36
C GLY A 29 1.58 9.74 10.14
N LYS A 30 1.90 8.49 10.55
CA LYS A 30 0.99 7.33 10.42
C LYS A 30 -0.40 7.58 11.00
N SER A 31 -0.48 7.98 12.26
CA SER A 31 -1.77 8.21 12.94
C SER A 31 -2.53 9.40 12.33
N THR A 32 -1.82 10.41 11.81
CA THR A 32 -2.43 11.53 11.07
C THR A 32 -3.05 11.04 9.77
N PHE A 33 -2.33 10.20 9.02
CA PHE A 33 -2.86 9.56 7.82
C PHE A 33 -4.11 8.73 8.11
N ILE A 34 -4.06 7.88 9.14
CA ILE A 34 -5.21 7.05 9.55
C ILE A 34 -6.43 7.93 9.84
N LYS A 35 -6.25 8.98 10.64
CA LYS A 35 -7.33 9.91 10.95
C LYS A 35 -7.94 10.50 9.68
N ARG A 36 -7.13 11.03 8.77
CA ARG A 36 -7.62 11.62 7.51
C ARG A 36 -8.26 10.60 6.59
N PHE A 37 -7.69 9.42 6.48
CA PHE A 37 -8.28 8.34 5.69
C PHE A 37 -9.68 7.95 6.21
N MET A 38 -9.82 7.81 7.53
CA MET A 38 -11.12 7.53 8.15
C MET A 38 -12.12 8.66 7.92
N GLU A 39 -11.72 9.92 8.14
CA GLU A 39 -12.58 11.10 7.96
C GLU A 39 -13.04 11.29 6.50
N GLN A 40 -12.18 11.01 5.52
CA GLN A 40 -12.46 11.28 4.11
C GLN A 40 -13.13 10.11 3.38
N LEU A 41 -12.85 8.87 3.76
CA LEU A 41 -13.37 7.70 3.05
C LEU A 41 -14.27 6.81 3.90
N VAL A 42 -13.88 6.45 5.11
CA VAL A 42 -14.58 5.39 5.86
C VAL A 42 -15.82 5.94 6.54
N ILE A 43 -15.67 6.94 7.39
CA ILE A 43 -16.77 7.51 8.21
C ILE A 43 -17.95 8.01 7.35
N PRO A 44 -17.74 8.75 6.25
CA PRO A 44 -18.84 9.22 5.41
C PRO A 44 -19.64 8.12 4.72
N ASN A 45 -19.03 6.94 4.55
CA ASN A 45 -19.61 5.81 3.83
C ASN A 45 -20.11 4.69 4.76
N ILE A 46 -20.14 4.89 6.08
CA ILE A 46 -20.80 4.00 7.04
C ILE A 46 -22.30 4.32 7.06
N GLU A 47 -23.14 3.34 6.73
CA GLU A 47 -24.60 3.51 6.69
C GLU A 47 -25.23 3.72 8.09
N SER A 48 -24.71 3.02 9.11
CA SER A 48 -25.24 3.07 10.48
C SER A 48 -24.70 4.26 11.26
N ASP A 49 -25.59 5.13 11.76
CA ASP A 49 -25.21 6.30 12.56
C ASP A 49 -24.46 5.89 13.84
N PHE A 50 -24.92 4.86 14.52
CA PHE A 50 -24.28 4.33 15.73
C PHE A 50 -22.84 3.85 15.45
N ARG A 51 -22.63 3.10 14.36
CA ARG A 51 -21.29 2.66 13.97
C ARG A 51 -20.40 3.82 13.52
N ARG A 52 -21.00 4.85 12.93
CA ARG A 52 -20.30 6.07 12.51
C ARG A 52 -19.78 6.85 13.71
N GLU A 53 -20.62 7.07 14.73
CA GLU A 53 -20.23 7.74 15.98
C GLU A 53 -19.09 6.96 16.67
N ARG A 54 -19.23 5.65 16.81
CA ARG A 54 -18.21 4.80 17.39
C ARG A 54 -16.89 4.90 16.62
N ALA A 55 -16.91 4.88 15.29
CA ALA A 55 -15.72 5.01 14.46
C ALA A 55 -15.02 6.38 14.64
N VAL A 56 -15.77 7.45 14.92
CA VAL A 56 -15.23 8.77 15.26
C VAL A 56 -14.50 8.74 16.60
N ASP A 57 -15.07 8.08 17.61
CA ASP A 57 -14.49 7.98 18.96
C ASP A 57 -13.19 7.15 18.96
N GLU A 58 -13.08 6.20 18.04
CA GLU A 58 -11.91 5.32 17.91
C GLU A 58 -10.74 5.95 17.12
N LEU A 59 -10.93 7.16 16.55
CA LEU A 59 -9.87 7.85 15.81
C LEU A 59 -8.62 8.09 16.66
N PRO A 60 -7.43 7.94 16.08
CA PRO A 60 -6.21 8.22 16.80
C PRO A 60 -6.14 9.69 17.19
N GLN A 61 -5.86 9.96 18.46
CA GLN A 61 -5.58 11.31 18.92
C GLN A 61 -4.18 11.70 18.42
N SER A 62 -4.11 12.76 17.63
CA SER A 62 -2.84 13.31 17.18
C SER A 62 -2.11 13.91 18.39
N ALA A 63 -1.20 13.14 18.99
CA ALA A 63 -0.34 13.66 20.05
C ALA A 63 0.67 14.63 19.40
N ALA A 64 0.52 15.91 19.65
CA ALA A 64 1.52 16.93 19.32
C ALA A 64 2.84 16.76 20.12
N GLY A 65 2.91 15.73 20.96
CA GLY A 65 4.05 15.45 21.84
C GLY A 65 5.17 14.65 21.18
N LYS A 66 6.38 14.83 21.71
CA LYS A 66 7.59 14.11 21.25
C LYS A 66 7.65 12.65 21.75
N THR A 67 6.77 12.22 22.62
CA THR A 67 6.80 10.92 23.30
C THR A 67 5.99 9.88 22.56
N ILE A 68 6.58 8.70 22.33
CA ILE A 68 5.88 7.53 21.78
C ILE A 68 5.09 6.89 22.94
N MET A 69 3.76 6.82 22.80
CA MET A 69 2.87 6.35 23.87
C MET A 69 2.33 4.94 23.65
N THR A 70 2.22 4.50 22.38
CA THR A 70 1.62 3.22 22.02
C THR A 70 2.64 2.10 22.03
N THR A 71 2.31 0.97 22.63
CA THR A 71 3.16 -0.23 22.69
C THR A 71 2.67 -1.35 21.79
N GLU A 72 1.38 -1.32 21.42
CA GLU A 72 0.71 -2.38 20.67
C GLU A 72 0.05 -1.83 19.40
N PRO A 73 -0.12 -2.66 18.36
CA PRO A 73 -0.93 -2.29 17.21
C PRO A 73 -2.37 -1.98 17.61
N LYS A 74 -2.89 -0.90 17.09
CA LYS A 74 -4.29 -0.50 17.31
C LYS A 74 -5.09 -0.68 16.03
N PHE A 75 -6.19 -1.40 16.14
CA PHE A 75 -7.14 -1.58 15.05
C PHE A 75 -8.14 -0.44 15.02
N ILE A 76 -8.37 0.17 13.85
CA ILE A 76 -9.20 1.37 13.68
C ILE A 76 -10.08 1.22 12.43
N PRO A 77 -11.38 1.12 12.59
CA PRO A 77 -12.08 0.90 13.84
C PRO A 77 -11.76 -0.49 14.44
N GLU A 78 -12.08 -0.70 15.74
CA GLU A 78 -11.81 -1.98 16.41
C GLU A 78 -12.53 -3.15 15.70
N GLU A 79 -13.78 -2.96 15.32
CA GLU A 79 -14.50 -3.84 14.39
C GLU A 79 -14.44 -3.26 12.97
N ALA A 80 -14.16 -4.10 11.99
CA ALA A 80 -14.11 -3.65 10.59
C ALA A 80 -15.41 -2.95 10.18
N ALA A 81 -15.28 -1.76 9.61
CA ALA A 81 -16.42 -0.98 9.16
C ALA A 81 -16.84 -1.41 7.76
N GLU A 82 -18.11 -1.77 7.59
CA GLU A 82 -18.68 -1.93 6.26
C GLU A 82 -18.82 -0.55 5.60
N VAL A 83 -18.22 -0.41 4.45
CA VAL A 83 -18.20 0.81 3.66
C VAL A 83 -18.88 0.54 2.32
N VAL A 84 -19.79 1.43 1.95
CA VAL A 84 -20.47 1.39 0.66
C VAL A 84 -20.03 2.58 -0.17
N VAL A 85 -19.34 2.33 -1.27
CA VAL A 85 -18.88 3.38 -2.19
C VAL A 85 -19.60 3.24 -3.53
N GLY A 86 -20.43 4.24 -3.85
CA GLY A 86 -21.27 4.21 -5.04
C GLY A 86 -22.34 3.11 -4.96
N GLU A 87 -22.76 2.60 -6.12
CA GLU A 87 -23.86 1.62 -6.20
C GLU A 87 -23.40 0.16 -6.00
N ASN A 88 -22.12 -0.15 -6.22
CA ASN A 88 -21.67 -1.53 -6.43
C ASN A 88 -20.48 -1.98 -5.56
N ALA A 89 -19.81 -1.08 -4.86
CA ALA A 89 -18.65 -1.44 -4.08
C ALA A 89 -19.00 -1.51 -2.59
N ARG A 90 -19.08 -2.73 -2.04
CA ARG A 90 -19.24 -3.00 -0.60
C ARG A 90 -18.00 -3.76 -0.13
N PHE A 91 -17.41 -3.32 0.98
CA PHE A 91 -16.25 -3.98 1.57
C PHE A 91 -16.10 -3.56 3.03
N ASN A 92 -15.43 -4.39 3.79
CA ASN A 92 -15.06 -4.09 5.15
C ASN A 92 -13.69 -3.43 5.18
N VAL A 93 -13.56 -2.31 5.87
CA VAL A 93 -12.29 -1.59 6.03
C VAL A 93 -11.86 -1.59 7.48
N ARG A 94 -10.58 -1.83 7.67
CA ARG A 94 -9.91 -1.72 8.96
C ARG A 94 -8.49 -1.23 8.74
N LEU A 95 -8.13 -0.15 9.40
CA LEU A 95 -6.74 0.32 9.43
C LEU A 95 -6.06 -0.21 10.68
N ILE A 96 -4.78 -0.46 10.58
CA ILE A 96 -3.99 -0.99 11.69
C ILE A 96 -2.84 -0.03 11.91
N ASP A 97 -2.92 0.72 13.02
CA ASP A 97 -1.83 1.60 13.44
C ASP A 97 -0.79 0.79 14.22
N CYS A 98 0.47 0.98 13.92
CA CYS A 98 1.56 0.39 14.66
C CYS A 98 2.53 1.46 15.14
N VAL A 99 3.33 1.14 16.15
CA VAL A 99 4.38 2.05 16.64
C VAL A 99 5.32 2.43 15.53
N GLY A 100 5.78 1.46 14.77
CA GLY A 100 6.80 1.61 13.75
C GLY A 100 8.21 1.36 14.29
N TYR A 101 9.17 1.31 13.38
CA TYR A 101 10.58 1.15 13.74
C TYR A 101 11.15 2.42 14.33
N ILE A 102 11.90 2.26 15.40
CA ILE A 102 12.51 3.37 16.13
C ILE A 102 13.60 4.02 15.26
N VAL A 103 13.71 5.34 15.35
CA VAL A 103 14.81 6.13 14.77
C VAL A 103 15.65 6.74 15.89
N PRO A 104 16.95 6.96 15.69
CA PRO A 104 17.89 7.34 16.77
C PRO A 104 17.46 8.55 17.61
N SER A 105 17.00 9.62 16.96
CA SER A 105 16.57 10.86 17.65
C SER A 105 15.12 10.84 18.15
N SER A 106 14.41 9.70 18.07
CA SER A 106 13.08 9.63 18.66
C SER A 106 13.13 9.62 20.18
N ILE A 107 12.12 10.22 20.84
CA ILE A 107 12.04 10.32 22.29
C ILE A 107 10.99 9.35 22.82
N GLY A 108 11.23 8.75 23.99
CA GLY A 108 10.25 7.93 24.71
C GLY A 108 10.50 6.42 24.67
N TYR A 109 11.62 5.98 24.08
CA TYR A 109 12.07 4.60 24.17
C TYR A 109 13.21 4.40 25.18
N ILE A 110 13.76 5.51 25.73
CA ILE A 110 14.72 5.53 26.82
C ILE A 110 14.08 6.24 28.01
N GLU A 111 14.21 5.67 29.19
CA GLU A 111 13.75 6.22 30.47
C GLU A 111 14.84 6.01 31.50
N ASN A 112 15.22 7.07 32.25
CA ASN A 112 16.28 7.03 33.24
C ASN A 112 17.61 6.43 32.74
N GLU A 113 18.04 6.84 31.53
CA GLU A 113 19.28 6.36 30.87
C GLU A 113 19.28 4.85 30.52
N ALA A 114 18.15 4.16 30.66
CA ALA A 114 17.99 2.76 30.32
C ALA A 114 16.86 2.59 29.26
N PRO A 115 16.85 1.50 28.49
CA PRO A 115 15.73 1.20 27.63
C PRO A 115 14.43 1.10 28.43
N ARG A 116 13.38 1.80 27.99
CA ARG A 116 12.05 1.69 28.57
C ARG A 116 11.55 0.26 28.43
N MET A 117 11.20 -0.37 29.54
CA MET A 117 10.63 -1.71 29.55
C MET A 117 9.11 -1.65 29.44
N VAL A 118 8.52 -2.58 28.66
CA VAL A 118 7.09 -2.65 28.43
C VAL A 118 6.61 -4.10 28.40
N MET A 119 5.41 -4.31 28.90
CA MET A 119 4.70 -5.57 28.78
C MET A 119 3.90 -5.56 27.46
N THR A 120 3.90 -6.66 26.74
CA THR A 120 3.07 -6.85 25.53
C THR A 120 2.45 -8.25 25.54
N PRO A 121 1.34 -8.47 24.81
CA PRO A 121 0.69 -9.79 24.77
C PRO A 121 1.56 -10.93 24.19
N TRP A 122 2.67 -10.59 23.55
CA TRP A 122 3.54 -11.56 22.86
C TRP A 122 4.68 -12.10 23.71
N PHE A 123 4.92 -11.49 24.86
CA PHE A 123 6.00 -11.88 25.77
C PHE A 123 5.45 -12.09 27.19
N SER A 124 5.96 -13.11 27.87
CA SER A 124 5.62 -13.41 29.26
C SER A 124 6.34 -12.49 30.28
N GLU A 125 7.33 -11.74 29.83
CA GLU A 125 8.15 -10.83 30.63
C GLU A 125 8.22 -9.46 29.96
N GLU A 126 8.58 -8.45 30.72
CA GLU A 126 8.85 -7.12 30.19
C GLU A 126 10.04 -7.15 29.21
N VAL A 127 9.87 -6.49 28.07
CA VAL A 127 10.90 -6.39 27.04
C VAL A 127 11.21 -4.92 26.75
N PRO A 128 12.40 -4.61 26.21
CA PRO A 128 12.71 -3.27 25.76
C PRO A 128 11.68 -2.77 24.71
N PHE A 129 11.29 -1.52 24.85
CA PHE A 129 10.26 -0.88 24.00
C PHE A 129 10.57 -1.01 22.49
N ASN A 130 11.82 -0.86 22.08
CA ASN A 130 12.23 -1.03 20.68
C ASN A 130 11.93 -2.44 20.18
N MET A 131 12.20 -3.47 20.98
CA MET A 131 11.90 -4.86 20.64
C MET A 131 10.38 -5.08 20.52
N ALA A 132 9.60 -4.54 21.46
CA ALA A 132 8.14 -4.61 21.39
C ALA A 132 7.58 -3.93 20.13
N ALA A 133 8.08 -2.74 19.79
CA ALA A 133 7.71 -1.98 18.60
C ALA A 133 8.03 -2.73 17.30
N GLU A 134 9.19 -3.37 17.23
CA GLU A 134 9.60 -4.19 16.08
C GLU A 134 8.69 -5.41 15.89
N VAL A 135 8.47 -6.18 16.96
CA VAL A 135 7.60 -7.37 16.92
C VAL A 135 6.18 -6.97 16.55
N GLY A 136 5.63 -5.91 17.15
CA GLY A 136 4.30 -5.41 16.82
C GLY A 136 4.17 -4.98 15.36
N THR A 137 5.15 -4.21 14.86
CA THR A 137 5.16 -3.79 13.45
C THR A 137 5.25 -4.99 12.50
N ARG A 138 6.12 -5.95 12.79
CA ARG A 138 6.25 -7.18 12.01
C ARG A 138 4.96 -7.99 11.99
N LYS A 139 4.26 -8.12 13.12
CA LYS A 139 2.95 -8.81 13.17
C LYS A 139 1.90 -8.12 12.32
N VAL A 140 1.84 -6.79 12.33
CA VAL A 140 0.97 -6.04 11.42
C VAL A 140 1.29 -6.36 9.97
N ILE A 141 2.57 -6.38 9.61
CA ILE A 141 3.01 -6.69 8.26
C ILE A 141 2.65 -8.12 7.87
N THR A 142 2.89 -9.12 8.73
CA THR A 142 2.78 -10.53 8.35
C THR A 142 1.38 -11.11 8.54
N GLU A 143 0.73 -10.80 9.67
CA GLU A 143 -0.45 -11.53 10.12
C GLU A 143 -1.77 -10.74 9.99
N HIS A 144 -1.73 -9.41 10.20
CA HIS A 144 -2.96 -8.66 10.41
C HIS A 144 -3.43 -7.83 9.21
N SER A 145 -2.57 -7.56 8.23
CA SER A 145 -2.93 -6.72 7.09
C SER A 145 -3.02 -7.49 5.78
N THR A 146 -3.95 -7.12 4.91
CA THR A 146 -4.02 -7.58 3.52
C THR A 146 -3.17 -6.71 2.59
N ILE A 147 -3.01 -5.43 2.95
CA ILE A 147 -2.30 -4.40 2.20
C ILE A 147 -1.38 -3.64 3.15
N GLY A 148 -0.18 -3.29 2.69
CA GLY A 148 0.74 -2.42 3.41
C GLY A 148 0.74 -0.99 2.86
N LEU A 149 0.67 0.00 3.74
CA LEU A 149 1.03 1.38 3.42
C LEU A 149 2.23 1.79 4.25
N VAL A 150 3.37 1.98 3.58
CA VAL A 150 4.60 2.44 4.23
C VAL A 150 4.59 3.96 4.24
N ILE A 151 4.57 4.56 5.42
CA ILE A 151 4.65 6.02 5.54
C ILE A 151 6.03 6.40 6.07
N THR A 152 6.75 7.16 5.25
CA THR A 152 8.02 7.80 5.60
C THR A 152 7.94 9.30 5.41
N THR A 153 9.03 10.04 5.60
CA THR A 153 9.05 11.50 5.47
C THR A 153 10.35 12.01 4.84
N ASP A 154 10.27 13.19 4.24
CA ASP A 154 11.44 13.95 3.78
C ASP A 154 12.17 14.71 4.92
N GLY A 155 11.66 14.62 6.15
CA GLY A 155 12.16 15.33 7.31
C GLY A 155 11.50 16.70 7.56
N SER A 156 10.67 17.20 6.64
CA SER A 156 10.05 18.53 6.76
C SER A 156 8.94 18.62 7.82
N ILE A 157 8.39 17.48 8.24
CA ILE A 157 7.27 17.41 9.19
C ILE A 157 7.68 17.27 10.65
N SER A 158 8.98 17.11 10.94
CA SER A 158 9.51 16.89 12.30
C SER A 158 10.92 17.45 12.41
N ASP A 159 11.44 17.54 13.63
CA ASP A 159 12.82 17.96 13.92
C ASP A 159 13.86 16.86 13.65
N ILE A 160 13.45 15.67 13.19
CA ILE A 160 14.33 14.54 12.91
C ILE A 160 14.78 14.61 11.46
N PRO A 161 16.09 14.60 11.17
CA PRO A 161 16.60 14.69 9.82
C PRO A 161 16.27 13.44 9.00
N ARG A 162 16.08 13.61 7.67
CA ARG A 162 15.75 12.53 6.73
C ARG A 162 16.67 11.32 6.83
N SER A 163 17.97 11.55 7.04
CA SER A 163 18.97 10.47 7.09
C SER A 163 18.72 9.43 8.19
N GLU A 164 18.06 9.79 9.29
CA GLU A 164 17.76 8.86 10.39
C GLU A 164 16.61 7.89 10.06
N TYR A 165 15.78 8.24 9.08
CA TYR A 165 14.66 7.39 8.67
C TYR A 165 15.06 6.26 7.71
N GLU A 166 16.18 6.40 7.00
CA GLU A 166 16.52 5.55 5.85
C GLU A 166 16.68 4.07 6.22
N GLU A 167 17.34 3.77 7.34
CA GLU A 167 17.57 2.39 7.77
C GLU A 167 16.24 1.71 8.14
N SER A 168 15.45 2.35 8.97
CA SER A 168 14.13 1.84 9.40
C SER A 168 13.16 1.69 8.23
N GLU A 169 13.17 2.63 7.28
CA GLU A 169 12.40 2.59 6.05
C GLU A 169 12.78 1.41 5.16
N GLN A 170 14.08 1.22 4.94
CA GLN A 170 14.59 0.11 4.13
C GLN A 170 14.23 -1.24 4.73
N ARG A 171 14.24 -1.36 6.05
CA ARG A 171 13.86 -2.57 6.79
C ARG A 171 12.40 -2.93 6.54
N VAL A 172 11.47 -1.97 6.74
CA VAL A 172 10.03 -2.17 6.49
C VAL A 172 9.75 -2.62 5.06
N ILE A 173 10.36 -1.93 4.09
CA ILE A 173 10.17 -2.23 2.67
C ILE A 173 10.70 -3.63 2.33
N SER A 174 11.84 -4.01 2.88
CA SER A 174 12.44 -5.34 2.67
C SER A 174 11.56 -6.45 3.25
N GLU A 175 10.97 -6.24 4.42
CA GLU A 175 10.06 -7.20 5.05
C GLU A 175 8.79 -7.39 4.21
N LEU A 176 8.15 -6.32 3.75
CA LEU A 176 6.96 -6.40 2.87
C LEU A 176 7.27 -7.13 1.56
N LYS A 177 8.43 -6.86 0.96
CA LYS A 177 8.87 -7.55 -0.27
C LYS A 177 9.11 -9.04 -0.04
N SER A 178 9.71 -9.42 1.10
CA SER A 178 10.03 -10.82 1.39
C SER A 178 8.81 -11.72 1.45
N ILE A 179 7.65 -11.17 1.80
CA ILE A 179 6.37 -11.90 1.89
C ILE A 179 5.45 -11.65 0.68
N ASN A 180 5.92 -10.94 -0.34
CA ASN A 180 5.14 -10.56 -1.53
C ASN A 180 3.80 -9.86 -1.21
N LYS A 181 3.74 -9.09 -0.12
CA LYS A 181 2.54 -8.34 0.24
C LYS A 181 2.40 -7.12 -0.67
N PRO A 182 1.20 -6.83 -1.22
CA PRO A 182 1.00 -5.60 -1.97
C PRO A 182 1.16 -4.39 -1.06
N PHE A 183 1.96 -3.42 -1.46
CA PHE A 183 2.21 -2.21 -0.69
C PHE A 183 2.52 -1.00 -1.56
N VAL A 184 2.38 0.18 -0.97
CA VAL A 184 2.77 1.48 -1.55
C VAL A 184 3.59 2.24 -0.52
N VAL A 185 4.56 3.02 -0.99
CA VAL A 185 5.36 3.92 -0.15
C VAL A 185 4.84 5.35 -0.31
N LEU A 186 4.50 5.98 0.80
CA LEU A 186 4.05 7.36 0.89
C LEU A 186 5.14 8.20 1.55
N LEU A 187 5.59 9.24 0.87
CA LEU A 187 6.52 10.23 1.40
C LEU A 187 5.72 11.41 1.96
N ASN A 188 5.54 11.44 3.28
CA ASN A 188 4.85 12.53 3.95
C ASN A 188 5.75 13.76 4.04
N CYS A 189 5.32 14.86 3.44
CA CYS A 189 6.07 16.11 3.34
C CYS A 189 5.12 17.32 3.39
N VAL A 190 5.68 18.47 3.71
CA VAL A 190 4.91 19.73 3.77
C VAL A 190 4.50 20.19 2.37
N ASP A 191 5.38 20.03 1.38
CA ASP A 191 5.11 20.44 -0.02
C ASP A 191 5.29 19.27 -1.00
N PRO A 192 4.21 18.49 -1.26
CA PRO A 192 4.24 17.37 -2.21
C PRO A 192 4.54 17.75 -3.66
N LYS A 193 4.35 19.03 -4.02
CA LYS A 193 4.49 19.50 -5.41
C LYS A 193 5.85 20.11 -5.71
N SER A 194 6.75 20.21 -4.73
CA SER A 194 8.08 20.77 -4.94
C SER A 194 8.95 19.89 -5.83
N SER A 195 9.84 20.50 -6.61
CA SER A 195 10.82 19.78 -7.44
C SER A 195 11.73 18.90 -6.59
N LYS A 196 12.14 19.38 -5.41
CA LYS A 196 12.97 18.65 -4.46
C LYS A 196 12.29 17.37 -3.97
N THR A 197 10.99 17.45 -3.66
CA THR A 197 10.20 16.27 -3.27
C THR A 197 10.08 15.29 -4.44
N ALA A 198 9.86 15.78 -5.66
CA ALA A 198 9.79 14.93 -6.85
C ALA A 198 11.11 14.19 -7.12
N GLU A 199 12.26 14.86 -7.00
CA GLU A 199 13.59 14.27 -7.14
C GLU A 199 13.85 13.20 -6.07
N LEU A 200 13.48 13.47 -4.82
CA LEU A 200 13.59 12.51 -3.72
C LEU A 200 12.72 11.28 -3.97
N CYS A 201 11.45 11.46 -4.38
CA CYS A 201 10.56 10.36 -4.74
C CYS A 201 11.12 9.50 -5.89
N ALA A 202 11.70 10.13 -6.90
CA ALA A 202 12.32 9.41 -8.02
C ALA A 202 13.52 8.57 -7.55
N SER A 203 14.43 9.16 -6.78
CA SER A 203 15.60 8.47 -6.20
C SER A 203 15.17 7.29 -5.29
N MET A 204 14.18 7.51 -4.42
CA MET A 204 13.65 6.45 -3.57
C MET A 204 12.97 5.34 -4.38
N SER A 205 12.23 5.70 -5.43
CA SER A 205 11.55 4.73 -6.29
C SER A 205 12.55 3.84 -7.03
N GLU A 206 13.68 4.40 -7.47
CA GLU A 206 14.79 3.65 -8.08
C GLU A 206 15.46 2.74 -7.03
N LYS A 207 15.82 3.29 -5.86
CA LYS A 207 16.45 2.54 -4.76
C LYS A 207 15.61 1.36 -4.32
N TYR A 208 14.31 1.55 -4.17
CA TYR A 208 13.41 0.51 -3.67
C TYR A 208 12.72 -0.31 -4.76
N GLY A 209 12.86 0.04 -6.03
CA GLY A 209 12.14 -0.64 -7.13
C GLY A 209 10.62 -0.67 -6.91
N THR A 210 10.08 0.35 -6.24
CA THR A 210 8.67 0.48 -5.88
C THR A 210 8.31 1.96 -5.94
N PRO A 211 7.17 2.34 -6.53
CA PRO A 211 6.78 3.73 -6.59
C PRO A 211 6.62 4.37 -5.22
N VAL A 212 7.12 5.57 -5.10
CA VAL A 212 6.97 6.44 -3.94
C VAL A 212 6.09 7.60 -4.31
N MET A 213 5.04 7.84 -3.52
CA MET A 213 4.09 8.92 -3.74
C MET A 213 4.29 10.02 -2.70
N PRO A 214 4.49 11.28 -3.11
CA PRO A 214 4.50 12.39 -2.19
C PRO A 214 3.08 12.69 -1.72
N VAL A 215 2.90 12.90 -0.42
CA VAL A 215 1.61 13.24 0.20
C VAL A 215 1.81 14.26 1.32
N ASN A 216 0.80 15.08 1.59
CA ASN A 216 0.70 15.82 2.83
C ASN A 216 -0.41 15.18 3.67
N CYS A 217 -0.04 14.45 4.72
CA CYS A 217 -1.03 13.76 5.55
C CYS A 217 -1.98 14.69 6.30
N LEU A 218 -1.62 15.96 6.52
CA LEU A 218 -2.51 16.94 7.14
C LEU A 218 -3.61 17.42 6.19
N ASP A 219 -3.29 17.54 4.89
CA ASP A 219 -4.18 18.07 3.85
C ASP A 219 -4.72 16.95 2.93
N LEU A 220 -4.64 15.70 3.36
CA LEU A 220 -5.08 14.55 2.58
C LEU A 220 -6.58 14.65 2.28
N ASN A 221 -6.94 14.57 1.01
CA ASN A 221 -8.32 14.63 0.54
C ASN A 221 -8.77 13.31 -0.14
N GLY A 222 -10.05 13.22 -0.51
CA GLY A 222 -10.61 12.01 -1.11
C GLY A 222 -9.97 11.61 -2.45
N GLU A 223 -9.51 12.57 -3.27
CA GLU A 223 -8.83 12.30 -4.53
C GLU A 223 -7.43 11.71 -4.29
N ASP A 224 -6.71 12.22 -3.29
CA ASP A 224 -5.41 11.66 -2.89
C ASP A 224 -5.57 10.21 -2.42
N ILE A 225 -6.59 9.92 -1.60
CA ILE A 225 -6.89 8.57 -1.13
C ILE A 225 -7.22 7.64 -2.30
N GLU A 226 -8.04 8.10 -3.25
CA GLU A 226 -8.36 7.33 -4.45
C GLU A 226 -7.09 7.01 -5.25
N ASN A 227 -6.19 7.98 -5.41
CA ASN A 227 -4.91 7.77 -6.10
C ASN A 227 -4.00 6.80 -5.36
N ILE A 228 -3.95 6.85 -4.02
CA ILE A 228 -3.21 5.89 -3.21
C ILE A 228 -3.77 4.47 -3.42
N LEU A 229 -5.09 4.29 -3.34
CA LEU A 229 -5.73 2.99 -3.55
C LEU A 229 -5.53 2.46 -4.98
N LYS A 230 -5.50 3.34 -5.99
CA LYS A 230 -5.09 2.97 -7.37
C LYS A 230 -3.69 2.37 -7.41
N GLN A 231 -2.74 3.00 -6.72
CA GLN A 231 -1.35 2.51 -6.69
C GLN A 231 -1.25 1.20 -5.91
N VAL A 232 -2.03 1.05 -4.84
CA VAL A 232 -2.15 -0.23 -4.12
C VAL A 232 -2.66 -1.32 -5.07
N LEU A 233 -3.73 -1.06 -5.81
CA LEU A 233 -4.28 -2.02 -6.78
C LEU A 233 -3.21 -2.47 -7.79
N PHE A 234 -2.37 -1.55 -8.27
CA PHE A 234 -1.29 -1.87 -9.20
C PHE A 234 -0.15 -2.66 -8.58
N SER A 235 -0.03 -2.68 -7.26
CA SER A 235 0.99 -3.45 -6.55
C SER A 235 0.58 -4.90 -6.24
N PHE A 236 -0.68 -5.28 -6.48
CA PHE A 236 -1.11 -6.65 -6.29
C PHE A 236 -0.37 -7.63 -7.21
N PRO A 237 0.02 -8.80 -6.71
CA PRO A 237 0.64 -9.84 -7.54
C PRO A 237 -0.37 -10.37 -8.57
N VAL A 238 0.13 -10.66 -9.77
CA VAL A 238 -0.64 -11.30 -10.84
C VAL A 238 -0.55 -12.82 -10.64
N LYS A 239 -1.71 -13.47 -10.52
CA LYS A 239 -1.80 -14.94 -10.44
C LYS A 239 -2.01 -15.57 -11.82
N GLU A 240 -2.79 -14.89 -12.66
CA GLU A 240 -3.20 -15.41 -13.96
C GLU A 240 -3.37 -14.27 -14.96
N ILE A 241 -2.98 -14.51 -16.19
CA ILE A 241 -3.18 -13.58 -17.32
C ILE A 241 -4.00 -14.31 -18.37
N ASN A 242 -5.24 -13.87 -18.54
CA ASN A 242 -6.14 -14.39 -19.56
C ASN A 242 -6.05 -13.53 -20.82
N ILE A 243 -5.64 -14.13 -21.93
CA ILE A 243 -5.52 -13.46 -23.23
C ILE A 243 -6.59 -14.01 -24.16
N SER A 244 -7.52 -13.16 -24.54
CA SER A 244 -8.52 -13.49 -25.54
C SER A 244 -7.95 -13.19 -26.94
N MET A 245 -7.96 -14.19 -27.81
CA MET A 245 -7.52 -14.05 -29.20
C MET A 245 -8.65 -14.33 -30.17
N PRO A 246 -8.64 -13.70 -31.34
CA PRO A 246 -9.58 -14.04 -32.43
C PRO A 246 -9.51 -15.53 -32.79
N LYS A 247 -10.65 -16.14 -33.05
CA LYS A 247 -10.74 -17.58 -33.36
C LYS A 247 -9.83 -18.01 -34.51
N TRP A 248 -9.71 -17.19 -35.55
CA TRP A 248 -8.86 -17.51 -36.70
C TRP A 248 -7.40 -17.74 -36.34
N ILE A 249 -6.85 -17.09 -35.30
CA ILE A 249 -5.48 -17.33 -34.81
C ILE A 249 -5.40 -18.70 -34.13
N THR A 250 -6.40 -19.03 -33.31
CA THR A 250 -6.42 -20.31 -32.59
C THR A 250 -6.61 -21.49 -33.53
N GLU A 251 -7.32 -21.30 -34.65
CA GLU A 251 -7.56 -22.30 -35.68
C GLU A 251 -6.38 -22.53 -36.63
N LEU A 252 -5.39 -21.66 -36.66
CA LEU A 252 -4.17 -21.88 -37.46
C LEU A 252 -3.49 -23.20 -37.05
N PRO A 253 -2.95 -23.95 -38.03
CA PRO A 253 -2.25 -25.22 -37.79
C PRO A 253 -1.11 -25.06 -36.72
N LYS A 254 -0.86 -26.14 -35.99
CA LYS A 254 0.33 -26.20 -35.12
C LYS A 254 1.58 -26.01 -35.99
N GLY A 255 2.45 -25.06 -35.60
CA GLY A 255 3.67 -24.74 -36.34
C GLY A 255 3.51 -23.62 -37.38
N HIS A 256 2.31 -23.04 -37.57
CA HIS A 256 2.16 -21.87 -38.41
C HIS A 256 2.97 -20.69 -37.85
N TRP A 257 3.81 -20.08 -38.70
CA TRP A 257 4.77 -19.05 -38.29
C TRP A 257 4.11 -17.90 -37.53
N LEU A 258 2.98 -17.37 -38.01
CA LEU A 258 2.25 -16.26 -37.38
C LEU A 258 1.72 -16.64 -35.99
N LYS A 259 1.22 -17.88 -35.82
CA LYS A 259 0.75 -18.36 -34.52
C LYS A 259 1.92 -18.46 -33.54
N ASN A 260 3.03 -19.05 -33.96
CA ASN A 260 4.20 -19.18 -33.12
C ASN A 260 4.76 -17.81 -32.69
N GLU A 261 4.90 -16.88 -33.64
CA GLU A 261 5.41 -15.54 -33.35
C GLU A 261 4.57 -14.78 -32.34
N ILE A 262 3.24 -14.81 -32.50
CA ILE A 262 2.31 -14.19 -31.55
C ILE A 262 2.42 -14.84 -30.16
N PHE A 263 2.42 -16.18 -30.09
CA PHE A 263 2.51 -16.90 -28.81
C PHE A 263 3.85 -16.70 -28.11
N ASP A 264 4.94 -16.67 -28.87
CA ASP A 264 6.28 -16.45 -28.34
C ASP A 264 6.46 -15.00 -27.85
N THR A 265 5.92 -14.02 -28.57
CA THR A 265 5.90 -12.62 -28.13
C THR A 265 5.09 -12.45 -26.83
N ILE A 266 3.94 -13.09 -26.73
CA ILE A 266 3.12 -13.08 -25.52
C ILE A 266 3.89 -13.73 -24.35
N ARG A 267 4.48 -14.89 -24.57
CA ARG A 267 5.25 -15.62 -23.58
C ARG A 267 6.45 -14.83 -23.07
N GLU A 268 7.17 -14.19 -23.97
CA GLU A 268 8.29 -13.28 -23.64
C GLU A 268 7.79 -12.06 -22.84
N ALA A 269 6.71 -11.43 -23.28
CA ALA A 269 6.15 -10.27 -22.60
C ALA A 269 5.62 -10.60 -21.18
N ALA A 270 5.18 -11.85 -20.97
CA ALA A 270 4.63 -12.31 -19.69
C ALA A 270 5.68 -12.80 -18.69
N LYS A 271 6.90 -13.11 -19.12
CA LYS A 271 7.96 -13.70 -18.25
C LYS A 271 8.27 -12.84 -17.01
N ASP A 272 8.30 -11.52 -17.18
CA ASP A 272 8.73 -10.59 -16.15
C ASP A 272 7.57 -9.97 -15.37
N VAL A 273 6.33 -10.40 -15.65
CA VAL A 273 5.15 -9.85 -15.01
C VAL A 273 4.96 -10.43 -13.62
N LYS A 274 5.11 -9.58 -12.62
CA LYS A 274 4.89 -9.94 -11.21
C LYS A 274 3.67 -9.24 -10.63
N THR A 275 3.38 -8.02 -11.07
CA THR A 275 2.32 -7.19 -10.53
C THR A 275 1.32 -6.75 -11.60
N VAL A 276 0.16 -6.27 -11.18
CA VAL A 276 -0.86 -5.70 -12.07
C VAL A 276 -0.30 -4.53 -12.89
N ARG A 277 0.66 -3.78 -12.33
CA ARG A 277 1.36 -2.72 -13.05
C ARG A 277 2.14 -3.26 -14.24
N ASP A 278 2.88 -4.34 -14.04
CA ASP A 278 3.70 -4.95 -15.10
C ASP A 278 2.83 -5.51 -16.22
N ALA A 279 1.64 -6.03 -15.88
CA ALA A 279 0.69 -6.59 -16.84
C ALA A 279 0.21 -5.56 -17.88
N ARG A 280 0.15 -4.27 -17.53
CA ARG A 280 -0.17 -3.21 -18.49
C ARG A 280 0.86 -3.09 -19.63
N GLY A 281 2.13 -3.32 -19.32
CA GLY A 281 3.21 -3.29 -20.30
C GLY A 281 3.15 -4.41 -21.34
N ILE A 282 2.45 -5.52 -21.07
CA ILE A 282 2.30 -6.64 -22.02
C ILE A 282 1.58 -6.16 -23.28
N VAL A 283 0.50 -5.41 -23.14
CA VAL A 283 -0.31 -4.93 -24.26
C VAL A 283 0.51 -4.10 -25.22
N ASP A 284 1.36 -3.22 -24.70
CA ASP A 284 2.21 -2.36 -25.51
C ASP A 284 3.35 -3.15 -26.17
N LYS A 285 3.90 -4.15 -25.50
CA LYS A 285 4.91 -5.06 -26.07
C LYS A 285 4.31 -5.89 -27.20
N VAL A 286 3.12 -6.48 -27.00
CA VAL A 286 2.46 -7.30 -28.01
C VAL A 286 1.99 -6.44 -29.21
N ARG A 287 1.52 -5.22 -28.98
CA ARG A 287 1.16 -4.29 -30.09
C ARG A 287 2.34 -3.90 -30.98
N ARG A 288 3.55 -3.88 -30.45
CA ARG A 288 4.78 -3.58 -31.21
C ARG A 288 5.30 -4.78 -31.99
N CYS A 289 4.74 -5.97 -31.80
CA CYS A 289 5.08 -7.14 -32.59
C CYS A 289 4.66 -6.92 -34.04
N GLU A 290 5.57 -7.14 -34.99
CA GLU A 290 5.31 -6.96 -36.41
C GLU A 290 4.13 -7.80 -36.88
N ALA A 291 4.03 -9.04 -36.45
CA ALA A 291 2.92 -9.93 -36.74
C ALA A 291 1.55 -9.38 -36.32
N VAL A 292 1.49 -8.66 -35.21
CA VAL A 292 0.25 -7.99 -34.72
C VAL A 292 -0.03 -6.71 -35.49
N SER A 293 1.02 -5.96 -35.83
CA SER A 293 0.92 -4.72 -36.60
C SER A 293 0.36 -4.95 -38.00
N TYR A 294 0.79 -6.01 -38.67
CA TYR A 294 0.29 -6.39 -40.00
C TYR A 294 -1.16 -6.88 -40.01
N THR A 295 -1.67 -7.37 -38.91
CA THR A 295 -3.00 -7.99 -38.83
C THR A 295 -4.10 -7.11 -38.28
N HIS A 296 -3.82 -5.85 -37.93
CA HIS A 296 -4.76 -4.93 -37.27
C HIS A 296 -5.46 -5.53 -36.04
N LEU A 297 -4.74 -6.37 -35.27
CA LEU A 297 -5.27 -7.02 -34.09
C LEU A 297 -5.47 -6.00 -32.96
N THR A 298 -6.71 -5.73 -32.60
CA THR A 298 -7.05 -5.10 -31.31
C THR A 298 -7.22 -6.21 -30.28
N LEU A 299 -6.30 -6.32 -29.33
CA LEU A 299 -6.42 -7.24 -28.20
C LEU A 299 -7.26 -6.56 -27.11
N PRO A 300 -8.50 -6.99 -26.84
CA PRO A 300 -9.21 -6.55 -25.65
C PRO A 300 -8.54 -7.15 -24.42
N THR A 301 -7.98 -6.31 -23.57
CA THR A 301 -7.40 -6.74 -22.30
C THR A 301 -8.46 -6.77 -21.23
N ASN A 302 -8.98 -7.93 -20.92
CA ASN A 302 -9.63 -8.22 -19.64
C ASN A 302 -8.65 -8.98 -18.77
N SER A 303 -7.89 -8.26 -17.95
CA SER A 303 -7.12 -8.89 -16.87
C SER A 303 -8.09 -9.23 -15.76
N ARG A 304 -8.50 -10.49 -15.66
CA ARG A 304 -9.06 -11.06 -14.44
C ARG A 304 -7.88 -11.53 -13.57
N VAL A 305 -7.83 -11.00 -12.40
CA VAL A 305 -6.85 -11.37 -11.37
C VAL A 305 -7.59 -12.01 -10.22
#